data_a9e4f453002c3fcf1853b2abd1a87aa5
#
_entry.id   a9e4f453002c3fcf1853b2abd1a87aa5
#
_cell.length_a   1.000
_cell.length_b   1.000
_cell.length_c   1.000
_cell.angle_alpha   90.00
_cell.angle_beta   90.00
_cell.angle_gamma   90.00
#
_symmetry.space_group_name_H-M   'P 1'
#
loop_
_entity.id
_entity.type
_entity.pdbx_description
1 polymer ?
#
loop_
_entity_poly.entity_id
_entity_poly.type
_entity_poly.pdbx_seq_one_letter_code
_entity_poly.pdbx_strand_id
1 'polypeptide(L)'
;MIWLKFYLPLYLVLYMMVAFVLPSYRTYKQTGINPITFGKTDNAHHYIGFVMKVLIALLFIAVFIYSFSDKAYQYLVPISYLMKEVFMTVGLILIHLSLLWISVAQYQMSNSWRIGIDENNKTELITKGLYSYSRNPRFLGMI
;
A
#
# COMPACT_ATOMS: atom_id res chain seq x y z
N MET A 1 -19.01 -15.72 2.55
CA MET A 1 -19.45 -14.33 2.75
C MET A 1 -19.53 -13.60 1.41
N ILE A 2 -20.72 -13.51 0.83
CA ILE A 2 -20.93 -12.90 -0.50
C ILE A 2 -20.57 -11.41 -0.49
N TRP A 3 -20.86 -10.70 0.59
CA TRP A 3 -20.56 -9.27 0.74
C TRP A 3 -19.06 -8.94 0.63
N LEU A 4 -18.18 -9.90 0.99
CA LEU A 4 -16.73 -9.72 0.92
C LEU A 4 -16.24 -9.54 -0.53
N LYS A 5 -16.92 -10.17 -1.49
CA LYS A 5 -16.60 -10.06 -2.92
C LYS A 5 -16.77 -8.62 -3.46
N PHE A 6 -17.69 -7.86 -2.88
CA PHE A 6 -17.89 -6.46 -3.24
C PHE A 6 -17.04 -5.53 -2.37
N TYR A 7 -16.87 -5.91 -1.11
CA TYR A 7 -16.14 -5.10 -0.14
C TYR A 7 -14.63 -5.03 -0.46
N LEU A 8 -13.98 -6.14 -0.77
CA LEU A 8 -12.53 -6.18 -1.00
C LEU A 8 -12.06 -5.31 -2.17
N PRO A 9 -12.69 -5.33 -3.37
CA PRO A 9 -12.30 -4.42 -4.44
C PRO A 9 -12.48 -2.95 -4.06
N LEU A 10 -13.61 -2.62 -3.43
CA LEU A 10 -13.88 -1.26 -2.97
C LEU A 10 -12.84 -0.81 -1.93
N TYR A 11 -12.54 -1.67 -0.97
CA TYR A 11 -11.52 -1.40 0.05
C TYR A 11 -10.13 -1.25 -0.57
N LEU A 12 -9.77 -2.07 -1.56
CA LEU A 12 -8.49 -1.99 -2.24
C LEU A 12 -8.32 -0.64 -2.97
N VAL A 13 -9.36 -0.16 -3.64
CA VAL A 13 -9.37 1.17 -4.26
C VAL A 13 -9.22 2.26 -3.21
N LEU A 14 -9.98 2.20 -2.13
CA LEU A 14 -9.89 3.14 -1.01
C LEU A 14 -8.48 3.13 -0.38
N TYR A 15 -7.92 1.96 -0.16
CA TYR A 15 -6.56 1.80 0.35
C TYR A 15 -5.53 2.47 -0.56
N MET A 16 -5.60 2.26 -1.88
CA MET A 16 -4.71 2.90 -2.84
C MET A 16 -4.87 4.41 -2.86
N MET A 17 -6.08 4.91 -2.76
CA MET A 17 -6.35 6.34 -2.67
C MET A 17 -5.71 6.94 -1.41
N VAL A 18 -5.91 6.34 -0.25
CA VAL A 18 -5.37 6.85 1.03
C VAL A 18 -3.86 6.67 1.12
N ALA A 19 -3.33 5.52 0.68
CA ALA A 19 -1.93 5.19 0.84
C ALA A 19 -1.00 5.86 -0.18
N PHE A 20 -1.48 6.16 -1.38
CA PHE A 20 -0.64 6.66 -2.48
C PHE A 20 -1.14 7.97 -3.09
N VAL A 21 -2.42 8.06 -3.44
CA VAL A 21 -2.93 9.22 -4.19
C VAL A 21 -3.01 10.47 -3.31
N LEU A 22 -3.64 10.38 -2.16
CA LEU A 22 -3.79 11.52 -1.24
C LEU A 22 -2.45 12.09 -0.77
N PRO A 23 -1.49 11.30 -0.29
CA PRO A 23 -0.20 11.84 0.13
C PRO A 23 0.62 12.38 -1.05
N SER A 24 0.53 11.78 -2.25
CA SER A 24 1.16 12.32 -3.45
C SER A 24 0.61 13.69 -3.81
N TYR A 25 -0.71 13.81 -3.87
CA TYR A 25 -1.39 15.06 -4.17
C TYR A 25 -1.07 16.14 -3.13
N ARG A 26 -1.13 15.79 -1.84
CA ARG A 26 -0.82 16.71 -0.75
C ARG A 26 0.59 17.24 -0.84
N THR A 27 1.56 16.35 -1.03
CA THR A 27 2.98 16.73 -1.14
C THR A 27 3.22 17.60 -2.36
N TYR A 28 2.67 17.22 -3.50
CA TYR A 28 2.78 18.04 -4.73
C TYR A 28 2.19 19.43 -4.55
N LYS A 29 1.01 19.53 -3.95
CA LYS A 29 0.35 20.83 -3.70
C LYS A 29 1.13 21.73 -2.73
N GLN A 30 1.79 21.15 -1.73
CA GLN A 30 2.51 21.90 -0.70
C GLN A 30 3.94 22.27 -1.12
N THR A 31 4.62 21.42 -1.86
CA THR A 31 6.04 21.58 -2.20
C THR A 31 6.29 21.93 -3.67
N GLY A 32 5.30 21.74 -4.55
CA GLY A 32 5.48 21.83 -6.01
C GLY A 32 6.35 20.72 -6.62
N ILE A 33 6.86 19.79 -5.80
CA ILE A 33 7.78 18.73 -6.21
C ILE A 33 6.98 17.43 -6.41
N ASN A 34 7.20 16.75 -7.54
CA ASN A 34 6.58 15.45 -7.78
C ASN A 34 7.17 14.41 -6.80
N PRO A 35 6.37 13.84 -5.89
CA PRO A 35 6.83 12.86 -4.91
C PRO A 35 7.10 11.48 -5.51
N ILE A 36 6.70 11.23 -6.77
CA ILE A 36 6.90 9.96 -7.46
C ILE A 36 8.21 10.04 -8.26
N THR A 37 9.26 9.39 -7.77
CA THR A 37 10.62 9.50 -8.31
C THR A 37 11.15 8.19 -8.92
N PHE A 38 10.26 7.27 -9.29
CA PHE A 38 10.66 6.03 -9.95
C PHE A 38 11.30 6.27 -11.32
N GLY A 39 12.49 5.71 -11.52
CA GLY A 39 13.09 5.58 -12.85
C GLY A 39 14.07 6.67 -13.24
N LYS A 40 14.57 7.50 -12.31
CA LYS A 40 15.44 8.62 -12.67
C LYS A 40 16.94 8.41 -12.45
N THR A 41 17.41 7.47 -11.65
CA THR A 41 18.81 7.53 -11.19
C THR A 41 19.59 6.22 -11.02
N ASP A 42 18.98 5.03 -10.89
CA ASP A 42 19.74 3.81 -10.71
C ASP A 42 18.98 2.57 -11.20
N ASN A 43 19.69 1.64 -11.83
CA ASN A 43 19.11 0.39 -12.34
C ASN A 43 18.46 -0.45 -11.24
N ALA A 44 19.06 -0.51 -10.04
CA ALA A 44 18.51 -1.24 -8.90
C ALA A 44 17.20 -0.66 -8.40
N HIS A 45 17.09 0.66 -8.27
CA HIS A 45 15.86 1.33 -7.86
C HIS A 45 14.75 1.24 -8.90
N HIS A 46 15.12 1.29 -10.18
CA HIS A 46 14.17 1.06 -11.27
C HIS A 46 13.59 -0.36 -11.22
N TYR A 47 14.43 -1.36 -10.98
CA TYR A 47 14.01 -2.76 -10.84
C TYR A 47 13.06 -2.95 -9.65
N ILE A 48 13.40 -2.43 -8.48
CA ILE A 48 12.54 -2.49 -7.29
C ILE A 48 11.18 -1.82 -7.54
N GLY A 49 11.19 -0.63 -8.16
CA GLY A 49 9.96 0.06 -8.54
C GLY A 49 9.10 -0.71 -9.53
N PHE A 50 9.72 -1.40 -10.49
CA PHE A 50 9.03 -2.28 -11.42
C PHE A 50 8.40 -3.48 -10.72
N VAL A 51 9.16 -4.18 -9.87
CA VAL A 51 8.66 -5.32 -9.08
C VAL A 51 7.48 -4.90 -8.21
N MET A 52 7.56 -3.76 -7.53
CA MET A 52 6.45 -3.23 -6.72
C MET A 52 5.18 -2.99 -7.56
N LYS A 53 5.31 -2.42 -8.75
CA LYS A 53 4.17 -2.22 -9.66
C LYS A 53 3.55 -3.54 -10.09
N VAL A 54 4.37 -4.54 -10.41
CA VAL A 54 3.91 -5.88 -10.78
C VAL A 54 3.18 -6.54 -9.61
N LEU A 55 3.71 -6.48 -8.39
CA LEU A 55 3.06 -7.05 -7.21
C LEU A 55 1.71 -6.39 -6.92
N ILE A 56 1.62 -5.07 -7.03
CA ILE A 56 0.36 -4.35 -6.87
C ILE A 56 -0.65 -4.77 -7.96
N ALA A 57 -0.20 -4.87 -9.21
CA ALA A 57 -1.06 -5.34 -10.31
C ALA A 57 -1.57 -6.76 -10.08
N LEU A 58 -0.70 -7.68 -9.64
CA LEU A 58 -1.10 -9.05 -9.29
C LEU A 58 -2.10 -9.09 -8.12
N LEU A 59 -1.93 -8.23 -7.11
CA LEU A 59 -2.88 -8.11 -6.01
C LEU A 59 -4.26 -7.67 -6.53
N PHE A 60 -4.32 -6.67 -7.41
CA PHE A 60 -5.57 -6.26 -8.05
C PHE A 60 -6.22 -7.40 -8.82
N ILE A 61 -5.44 -8.09 -9.65
CA ILE A 61 -5.93 -9.25 -10.44
C ILE A 61 -6.48 -10.33 -9.51
N ALA A 62 -5.78 -10.68 -8.43
CA ALA A 62 -6.23 -11.70 -7.48
C ALA A 62 -7.54 -11.31 -6.79
N VAL A 63 -7.68 -10.05 -6.34
CA VAL A 63 -8.90 -9.53 -5.73
C VAL A 63 -10.06 -9.51 -6.73
N PHE A 64 -9.82 -9.11 -7.98
CA PHE A 64 -10.84 -9.13 -9.02
C PHE A 64 -11.28 -10.57 -9.37
N ILE A 65 -10.33 -11.50 -9.50
CA ILE A 65 -10.65 -12.92 -9.72
C ILE A 65 -11.52 -13.47 -8.60
N TYR A 66 -11.14 -13.20 -7.34
CA TYR A 66 -11.93 -13.60 -6.17
C TYR A 66 -13.34 -13.03 -6.20
N SER A 67 -13.51 -11.78 -6.65
CA SER A 67 -14.80 -11.08 -6.64
C SER A 67 -15.75 -11.53 -7.75
N PHE A 68 -15.22 -11.79 -8.95
CA PHE A 68 -16.05 -11.98 -10.15
C PHE A 68 -16.12 -13.42 -10.63
N SER A 69 -15.19 -14.32 -10.27
CA SER A 69 -15.16 -15.68 -10.81
C SER A 69 -14.71 -16.72 -9.80
N ASP A 70 -15.68 -17.46 -9.23
CA ASP A 70 -15.37 -18.56 -8.32
C ASP A 70 -14.58 -19.68 -8.99
N LYS A 71 -14.85 -19.95 -10.28
CA LYS A 71 -14.12 -20.96 -11.06
C LYS A 71 -12.65 -20.55 -11.23
N ALA A 72 -12.39 -19.31 -11.65
CA ALA A 72 -11.03 -18.80 -11.82
C ALA A 72 -10.30 -18.73 -10.49
N TYR A 73 -10.98 -18.40 -9.40
CA TYR A 73 -10.39 -18.36 -8.06
C TYR A 73 -9.87 -19.73 -7.60
N GLN A 74 -10.57 -20.82 -7.96
CA GLN A 74 -10.11 -22.18 -7.63
C GLN A 74 -8.77 -22.54 -8.29
N TYR A 75 -8.46 -21.98 -9.47
CA TYR A 75 -7.14 -22.17 -10.10
C TYR A 75 -6.00 -21.47 -9.37
N LEU A 76 -6.29 -20.50 -8.50
CA LEU A 76 -5.29 -19.88 -7.61
C LEU A 76 -4.95 -20.77 -6.42
N VAL A 77 -5.50 -21.97 -6.33
CA VAL A 77 -5.26 -22.96 -5.25
C VAL A 77 -5.43 -22.33 -3.87
N PRO A 78 -6.65 -21.85 -3.52
CA PRO A 78 -6.88 -21.20 -2.24
C PRO A 78 -6.63 -22.17 -1.09
N ILE A 79 -5.96 -21.66 -0.07
CA ILE A 79 -5.60 -22.44 1.12
C ILE A 79 -6.86 -22.60 1.99
N SER A 80 -7.44 -23.79 2.00
CA SER A 80 -8.77 -24.06 2.59
C SER A 80 -8.88 -23.71 4.08
N TYR A 81 -7.83 -23.91 4.87
CA TYR A 81 -7.89 -23.58 6.30
C TYR A 81 -7.93 -22.06 6.56
N LEU A 82 -7.37 -21.23 5.66
CA LEU A 82 -7.45 -19.78 5.77
C LEU A 82 -8.81 -19.22 5.36
N MET A 83 -9.65 -20.02 4.70
CA MET A 83 -11.01 -19.62 4.32
C MET A 83 -12.03 -19.72 5.46
N LYS A 84 -11.62 -20.17 6.63
CA LYS A 84 -12.50 -20.20 7.83
C LYS A 84 -12.83 -18.76 8.24
N GLU A 85 -14.06 -18.55 8.72
CA GLU A 85 -14.57 -17.23 9.11
C GLU A 85 -13.67 -16.50 10.11
N VAL A 86 -13.06 -17.23 11.05
CA VAL A 86 -12.15 -16.67 12.05
C VAL A 86 -10.95 -15.99 11.38
N PHE A 87 -10.28 -16.67 10.43
CA PHE A 87 -9.12 -16.10 9.72
C PHE A 87 -9.51 -14.94 8.82
N MET A 88 -10.68 -15.03 8.19
CA MET A 88 -11.19 -13.92 7.36
C MET A 88 -11.49 -12.68 8.22
N THR A 89 -12.09 -12.87 9.39
CA THR A 89 -12.38 -11.77 10.33
C THR A 89 -11.09 -11.15 10.86
N VAL A 90 -10.13 -11.98 11.28
CA VAL A 90 -8.81 -11.48 11.71
C VAL A 90 -8.12 -10.72 10.59
N GLY A 91 -8.14 -11.24 9.37
CA GLY A 91 -7.58 -10.56 8.19
C GLY A 91 -8.23 -9.19 7.95
N LEU A 92 -9.56 -9.10 8.05
CA LEU A 92 -10.28 -7.83 7.92
C LEU A 92 -9.86 -6.83 9.01
N ILE A 93 -9.75 -7.25 10.26
CA ILE A 93 -9.28 -6.39 11.35
C ILE A 93 -7.86 -5.89 11.05
N LEU A 94 -6.96 -6.78 10.64
CA LEU A 94 -5.58 -6.42 10.34
C LEU A 94 -5.45 -5.41 9.20
N ILE A 95 -6.20 -5.55 8.10
CA ILE A 95 -6.13 -4.59 7.00
C ILE A 95 -6.66 -3.20 7.40
N HIS A 96 -7.64 -3.11 8.29
CA HIS A 96 -8.12 -1.82 8.80
C HIS A 96 -7.11 -1.18 9.76
N LEU A 97 -6.52 -1.97 10.66
CA LEU A 97 -5.45 -1.49 11.54
C LEU A 97 -4.24 -1.02 10.72
N SER A 98 -3.88 -1.76 9.67
CA SER A 98 -2.84 -1.38 8.71
C SER A 98 -3.11 -0.03 8.06
N LEU A 99 -4.33 0.19 7.58
CA LEU A 99 -4.70 1.46 6.95
C LEU A 99 -4.62 2.64 7.95
N LEU A 100 -5.07 2.44 9.18
CA LEU A 100 -4.94 3.45 10.24
C LEU A 100 -3.47 3.75 10.53
N TRP A 101 -2.65 2.72 10.69
CA TRP A 101 -1.22 2.86 10.93
C TRP A 101 -0.50 3.62 9.82
N ILE A 102 -0.77 3.26 8.56
CA ILE A 102 -0.21 3.95 7.38
C ILE A 102 -0.65 5.40 7.35
N SER A 103 -1.92 5.69 7.64
CA SER A 103 -2.45 7.05 7.65
C SER A 103 -1.76 7.92 8.69
N VAL A 104 -1.52 7.39 9.90
CA VAL A 104 -0.79 8.09 10.96
C VAL A 104 0.68 8.31 10.54
N ALA A 105 1.34 7.29 10.01
CA ALA A 105 2.72 7.40 9.55
C ALA A 105 2.89 8.45 8.45
N GLN A 106 1.95 8.50 7.49
CA GLN A 106 1.95 9.50 6.43
C GLN A 106 1.70 10.92 6.94
N TYR A 107 0.80 11.06 7.90
CA TYR A 107 0.55 12.36 8.52
C TYR A 107 1.81 12.89 9.22
N GLN A 108 2.52 12.04 9.95
CA GLN A 108 3.77 12.39 10.63
C GLN A 108 4.92 12.69 9.66
N MET A 109 4.93 12.05 8.48
CA MET A 109 5.93 12.31 7.44
C MET A 109 5.75 13.66 6.75
N SER A 110 4.51 14.16 6.70
CA SER A 110 4.18 15.47 6.12
C SER A 110 4.81 15.71 4.73
N ASN A 111 5.57 16.79 4.59
CA ASN A 111 6.20 17.20 3.32
C ASN A 111 7.41 16.35 2.92
N SER A 112 7.93 15.50 3.82
CA SER A 112 9.04 14.59 3.52
C SER A 112 8.63 13.32 2.79
N TRP A 113 7.32 13.16 2.50
CA TRP A 113 6.81 11.97 1.83
C TRP A 113 7.29 11.87 0.38
N ARG A 114 7.85 10.71 0.01
CA ARG A 114 8.32 10.37 -1.35
C ARG A 114 8.03 8.90 -1.65
N ILE A 115 7.89 8.60 -2.95
CA ILE A 115 7.90 7.23 -3.48
C ILE A 115 9.18 7.10 -4.31
N GLY A 116 10.08 6.22 -3.89
CA GLY A 116 11.41 6.09 -4.46
C GLY A 116 12.44 6.99 -3.78
N ILE A 117 13.65 7.02 -4.31
CA ILE A 117 14.75 7.85 -3.82
C ILE A 117 14.84 9.11 -4.67
N ASP A 118 14.76 10.26 -4.04
CA ASP A 118 14.92 11.55 -4.69
C ASP A 118 16.27 12.15 -4.28
N GLU A 119 17.26 12.05 -5.16
CA GLU A 119 18.60 12.56 -4.92
C GLU A 119 18.70 14.07 -5.09
N ASN A 120 17.77 14.67 -5.83
CA ASN A 120 17.78 16.09 -6.16
C ASN A 120 17.14 16.95 -5.07
N ASN A 121 16.16 16.39 -4.35
CA ASN A 121 15.43 17.12 -3.32
C ASN A 121 15.61 16.46 -1.96
N LYS A 122 16.53 16.99 -1.15
CA LYS A 122 16.75 16.52 0.22
C LYS A 122 15.54 16.85 1.09
N THR A 123 15.08 15.87 1.86
CA THR A 123 13.99 16.03 2.83
C THR A 123 14.54 15.93 4.25
N GLU A 124 13.85 16.56 5.20
CA GLU A 124 14.22 16.45 6.61
C GLU A 124 13.99 15.03 7.13
N LEU A 125 14.89 14.56 7.98
CA LEU A 125 14.75 13.28 8.66
C LEU A 125 13.70 13.39 9.76
N ILE A 126 12.62 12.63 9.62
CA ILE A 126 11.57 12.57 10.64
C ILE A 126 11.96 11.55 11.71
N THR A 127 12.03 12.01 12.96
CA THR A 127 12.43 11.19 14.13
C THR A 127 11.38 11.15 15.23
N LYS A 128 10.21 11.76 15.02
CA LYS A 128 9.13 11.88 16.01
C LYS A 128 8.02 10.87 15.77
N GLY A 129 7.25 10.55 16.81
CA GLY A 129 6.10 9.66 16.72
C GLY A 129 6.48 8.23 16.33
N LEU A 130 5.83 7.64 15.35
CA LEU A 130 6.11 6.29 14.86
C LEU A 130 7.53 6.15 14.31
N TYR A 131 8.12 7.23 13.80
CA TYR A 131 9.49 7.27 13.28
C TYR A 131 10.56 7.24 14.36
N SER A 132 10.21 7.41 15.65
CA SER A 132 11.12 7.18 16.77
C SER A 132 11.35 5.68 17.04
N TYR A 133 10.39 4.83 16.67
CA TYR A 133 10.46 3.38 16.86
C TYR A 133 10.95 2.64 15.63
N SER A 134 10.67 3.15 14.46
CA SER A 134 11.06 2.52 13.18
C SER A 134 11.42 3.60 12.15
N ARG A 135 12.48 3.34 11.36
CA ARG A 135 12.83 4.23 10.24
C ARG A 135 11.80 4.21 9.12
N ASN A 136 11.04 3.12 9.00
CA ASN A 136 10.05 2.91 7.94
C ASN A 136 8.71 2.37 8.49
N PRO A 137 8.02 3.10 9.38
CA PRO A 137 6.77 2.62 9.98
C PRO A 137 5.68 2.40 8.93
N ARG A 138 5.76 3.07 7.79
CA ARG A 138 4.85 2.90 6.68
C ARG A 138 4.97 1.50 6.05
N PHE A 139 6.19 1.02 5.79
CA PHE A 139 6.40 -0.33 5.27
C PHE A 139 5.94 -1.40 6.25
N LEU A 140 6.12 -1.16 7.55
CA LEU A 140 5.61 -2.05 8.59
C LEU A 140 4.08 -2.21 8.51
N GLY A 141 3.36 -1.15 8.20
CA GLY A 141 1.91 -1.19 8.02
C GLY A 141 1.46 -1.86 6.71
N MET A 142 2.34 -2.05 5.73
CA MET A 142 2.03 -2.71 4.46
C MET A 142 2.22 -4.24 4.49
N ILE A 143 2.95 -4.75 5.47
CA ILE A 143 3.20 -6.18 5.68
C ILE A 143 2.04 -6.82 6.44
#